data_163083d304a2a9b9b30e796d2fe92a9f
#
_entry.id   163083d304a2a9b9b30e796d2fe92a9f
#
_cell.length_a   1.000
_cell.length_b   1.000
_cell.length_c   1.000
_cell.angle_alpha   90.00
_cell.angle_beta   90.00
_cell.angle_gamma   90.00
#
_symmetry.space_group_name_H-M   'P 1'
#
loop_
_entity.id
_entity.type
_entity.pdbx_description
1 polymer ?
#
loop_
_entity_poly.entity_id
_entity_poly.type
_entity_poly.pdbx_seq_one_letter_code
_entity_poly.pdbx_strand_id
1 'polypeptide(L)'
;MRLLSALFALALATSSVAQTPVAQTPPMGWNSWNYFAGKVDDKGIRAAADQIVATGMKDAGYVYVNIDDTWEGQRDASGVIHSNEKFPDMKALADYVHSKGLKIGIYSGPGNKTCAGYPASLGHEMQDAKTYAEWGIDYLKYDLCSFIPDVMEKQSPNDRAAQMKLMTDAYVTMGKALKDATAATGRPIVYSLCQYGWDAPWEWAPTLGGNLWRTTGDIEARWQSIYDIASEQSGLESYAGPGHWNDPDMLEVGNGKLSMAENRTHFSWWAMLAAPLLAGNDLPNMKPEVKAILTNKDVIAIDQDPLGKQGRRAYSDGEVEVWTRQLQGGAFAIAVINVGSDRYSTHPFHLNLHRLGLSGSQTGKDLWTGKTVTLTDGEPVELNHHDIFLVRIDHVSGTVQTAGEAQ
;
A
#
# COMPACT_ATOMS: atom_id res chain seq x y z
N MET A 1 -54.40 45.39 26.40
CA MET A 1 -53.05 45.37 25.83
C MET A 1 -52.37 44.09 26.31
N ARG A 2 -52.24 43.06 25.44
CA ARG A 2 -51.53 41.81 25.73
C ARG A 2 -50.27 41.82 24.83
N LEU A 3 -49.09 41.90 25.45
CA LEU A 3 -47.82 41.76 24.74
C LEU A 3 -47.56 40.27 24.45
N LEU A 4 -47.47 39.92 23.19
CA LEU A 4 -46.93 38.66 22.73
C LEU A 4 -45.38 38.77 22.68
N SER A 5 -44.71 38.02 23.51
CA SER A 5 -43.23 37.82 23.41
C SER A 5 -42.98 36.67 22.44
N ALA A 6 -42.40 36.97 21.31
CA ALA A 6 -41.93 35.97 20.35
C ALA A 6 -40.50 35.53 20.74
N LEU A 7 -40.36 34.27 21.16
CA LEU A 7 -39.07 33.63 21.32
C LEU A 7 -38.54 33.19 19.93
N PHE A 8 -37.47 33.80 19.47
CA PHE A 8 -36.72 33.32 18.34
C PHE A 8 -35.75 32.20 18.79
N ALA A 9 -36.07 30.98 18.47
CA ALA A 9 -35.15 29.85 18.65
C ALA A 9 -34.10 29.87 17.51
N LEU A 10 -32.87 30.22 17.84
CA LEU A 10 -31.71 30.13 16.94
C LEU A 10 -31.32 28.68 16.81
N ALA A 11 -31.68 28.00 15.70
CA ALA A 11 -31.24 26.68 15.39
C ALA A 11 -29.75 26.77 14.91
N LEU A 12 -28.81 26.40 15.77
CA LEU A 12 -27.42 26.18 15.38
C LEU A 12 -27.35 24.95 14.47
N ALA A 13 -27.28 25.18 13.17
CA ALA A 13 -26.94 24.13 12.20
C ALA A 13 -25.46 23.74 12.43
N THR A 14 -25.24 22.63 13.11
CA THR A 14 -23.92 21.99 13.14
C THR A 14 -23.65 21.41 11.75
N SER A 15 -22.89 22.14 10.93
CA SER A 15 -22.36 21.60 9.69
C SER A 15 -21.42 20.48 10.05
N SER A 16 -21.85 19.23 9.89
CA SER A 16 -20.92 18.11 9.89
C SER A 16 -20.00 18.28 8.69
N VAL A 17 -18.76 18.69 8.93
CA VAL A 17 -17.74 18.66 7.88
C VAL A 17 -17.59 17.20 7.49
N ALA A 18 -18.05 16.85 6.29
CA ALA A 18 -17.85 15.51 5.75
C ALA A 18 -16.35 15.26 5.71
N GLN A 19 -15.92 14.25 6.46
CA GLN A 19 -14.51 13.86 6.55
C GLN A 19 -14.04 13.45 5.16
N THR A 20 -12.96 14.04 4.67
CA THR A 20 -12.36 13.65 3.37
C THR A 20 -11.91 12.19 3.46
N PRO A 21 -12.46 11.28 2.65
CA PRO A 21 -12.04 9.89 2.68
C PRO A 21 -10.55 9.78 2.33
N VAL A 22 -9.79 8.98 3.09
CA VAL A 22 -8.37 8.69 2.79
C VAL A 22 -8.25 7.42 1.95
N ALA A 23 -7.09 7.23 1.32
CA ALA A 23 -6.75 6.03 0.55
C ALA A 23 -7.79 5.65 -0.52
N GLN A 24 -8.40 6.64 -1.20
CA GLN A 24 -9.39 6.37 -2.27
C GLN A 24 -8.76 5.67 -3.49
N THR A 25 -7.46 5.82 -3.67
CA THR A 25 -6.59 5.00 -4.49
C THR A 25 -5.48 4.42 -3.61
N PRO A 26 -4.76 3.36 -4.04
CA PRO A 26 -3.67 2.81 -3.26
C PRO A 26 -2.66 3.90 -2.86
N PRO A 27 -2.27 4.00 -1.58
CA PRO A 27 -1.28 4.98 -1.14
C PRO A 27 0.06 4.84 -1.87
N MET A 28 0.62 5.96 -2.31
CA MET A 28 1.95 6.02 -2.91
C MET A 28 2.88 6.84 -2.05
N GLY A 29 4.08 6.33 -1.80
CA GLY A 29 5.05 7.00 -0.95
C GLY A 29 6.40 6.30 -0.88
N TRP A 30 7.14 6.64 0.15
CA TRP A 30 8.42 6.06 0.49
C TRP A 30 8.46 5.77 1.99
N ASN A 31 9.05 4.63 2.38
CA ASN A 31 9.22 4.22 3.77
C ASN A 31 10.71 4.05 4.08
N SER A 32 11.12 4.42 5.27
CA SER A 32 12.52 4.52 5.67
C SER A 32 13.22 3.17 5.91
N TRP A 33 12.47 2.07 6.13
CA TRP A 33 13.03 0.83 6.67
C TRP A 33 14.12 0.22 5.79
N ASN A 34 13.81 -0.03 4.51
CA ASN A 34 14.71 -0.79 3.64
C ASN A 34 16.02 -0.05 3.36
N TYR A 35 16.02 1.29 3.41
CA TYR A 35 17.22 2.08 3.19
C TYR A 35 17.98 2.40 4.49
N PHE A 36 17.28 2.86 5.52
CA PHE A 36 17.91 3.32 6.75
C PHE A 36 17.96 2.27 7.84
N ALA A 37 16.99 1.34 7.89
CA ALA A 37 16.74 0.50 9.06
C ALA A 37 16.72 1.36 10.33
N GLY A 38 17.32 0.91 11.43
CA GLY A 38 17.37 1.67 12.68
C GLY A 38 18.25 2.94 12.67
N LYS A 39 18.85 3.31 11.53
CA LYS A 39 19.69 4.52 11.39
C LYS A 39 18.91 5.76 10.96
N VAL A 40 17.61 5.63 10.74
CA VAL A 40 16.74 6.74 10.33
C VAL A 40 16.77 7.86 11.41
N ASP A 41 16.79 9.11 10.95
CA ASP A 41 16.77 10.32 11.79
C ASP A 41 15.99 11.45 11.10
N ASP A 42 15.74 12.56 11.82
CA ASP A 42 15.05 13.76 11.32
C ASP A 42 15.70 14.29 10.02
N LYS A 43 17.03 14.33 9.97
CA LYS A 43 17.76 14.83 8.82
C LYS A 43 17.56 13.93 7.60
N GLY A 44 17.57 12.60 7.80
CA GLY A 44 17.32 11.61 6.74
C GLY A 44 15.91 11.72 6.16
N ILE A 45 14.90 11.93 7.02
CA ILE A 45 13.51 12.10 6.57
C ILE A 45 13.31 13.43 5.82
N ARG A 46 13.90 14.54 6.28
CA ARG A 46 13.87 15.80 5.52
C ARG A 46 14.55 15.65 4.15
N ALA A 47 15.69 14.99 4.10
CA ALA A 47 16.38 14.73 2.84
C ALA A 47 15.55 13.83 1.91
N ALA A 48 14.88 12.81 2.43
CA ALA A 48 13.98 11.96 1.64
C ALA A 48 12.81 12.79 1.07
N ALA A 49 12.17 13.64 1.88
CA ALA A 49 11.11 14.55 1.41
C ALA A 49 11.60 15.47 0.28
N ASP A 50 12.79 16.06 0.43
CA ASP A 50 13.40 16.89 -0.62
C ASP A 50 13.67 16.09 -1.90
N GLN A 51 14.17 14.86 -1.79
CA GLN A 51 14.44 14.00 -2.93
C GLN A 51 13.17 13.55 -3.66
N ILE A 52 12.09 13.23 -2.95
CA ILE A 52 10.79 12.91 -3.56
C ILE A 52 10.31 14.08 -4.45
N VAL A 53 10.50 15.32 -4.01
CA VAL A 53 10.17 16.50 -4.81
C VAL A 53 11.17 16.67 -5.98
N ALA A 54 12.47 16.65 -5.69
CA ALA A 54 13.52 16.92 -6.67
C ALA A 54 13.60 15.88 -7.80
N THR A 55 13.27 14.63 -7.53
CA THR A 55 13.25 13.55 -8.52
C THR A 55 12.01 13.53 -9.39
N GLY A 56 10.96 14.29 -9.02
CA GLY A 56 9.67 14.27 -9.70
C GLY A 56 8.76 13.10 -9.24
N MET A 57 9.13 12.34 -8.23
CA MET A 57 8.27 11.29 -7.66
C MET A 57 6.98 11.89 -7.10
N LYS A 58 7.02 13.08 -6.47
CA LYS A 58 5.82 13.79 -6.03
C LYS A 58 4.84 14.02 -7.19
N ASP A 59 5.33 14.50 -8.33
CA ASP A 59 4.51 14.76 -9.52
C ASP A 59 3.99 13.46 -10.17
N ALA A 60 4.60 12.33 -9.86
CA ALA A 60 4.15 10.99 -10.24
C ALA A 60 3.11 10.41 -9.26
N GLY A 61 2.89 11.04 -8.08
CA GLY A 61 1.87 10.63 -7.11
C GLY A 61 2.41 10.16 -5.75
N TYR A 62 3.73 10.08 -5.55
CA TYR A 62 4.32 9.70 -4.26
C TYR A 62 4.20 10.84 -3.28
N VAL A 63 3.26 10.73 -2.36
CA VAL A 63 2.97 11.81 -1.41
C VAL A 63 3.31 11.47 0.04
N TYR A 64 3.42 10.19 0.40
CA TYR A 64 3.75 9.79 1.77
C TYR A 64 5.25 9.64 1.98
N VAL A 65 5.76 10.16 3.11
CA VAL A 65 7.10 9.93 3.64
C VAL A 65 6.93 9.28 5.00
N ASN A 66 7.14 7.98 5.06
CA ASN A 66 6.86 7.19 6.25
C ASN A 66 8.14 6.91 7.05
N ILE A 67 8.12 7.31 8.31
CA ILE A 67 9.11 6.91 9.31
C ILE A 67 8.69 5.52 9.80
N ASP A 68 9.55 4.53 9.60
CA ASP A 68 9.37 3.18 10.15
C ASP A 68 9.87 3.12 11.61
N ASP A 69 10.06 1.96 12.18
CA ASP A 69 10.48 1.68 13.55
C ASP A 69 11.74 2.48 13.97
N THR A 70 11.96 2.62 15.25
CA THR A 70 13.12 3.24 15.94
C THR A 70 13.10 4.77 16.11
N TRP A 71 11.95 5.42 15.93
CA TRP A 71 11.77 6.83 16.26
C TRP A 71 11.37 7.04 17.74
N GLU A 72 10.81 6.03 18.36
CA GLU A 72 10.17 6.07 19.66
C GLU A 72 11.18 6.36 20.78
N GLY A 73 10.83 7.30 21.63
CA GLY A 73 11.53 7.60 22.87
C GLY A 73 10.79 7.05 24.09
N GLN A 74 11.08 7.59 25.24
CA GLN A 74 10.42 7.18 26.48
C GLN A 74 9.05 7.85 26.63
N ARG A 75 8.17 7.21 27.40
CA ARG A 75 6.94 7.83 27.88
C ARG A 75 7.24 8.68 29.11
N ASP A 76 6.57 9.83 29.21
CA ASP A 76 6.63 10.64 30.42
C ASP A 76 5.77 10.06 31.57
N ALA A 77 5.75 10.73 32.71
CA ALA A 77 5.00 10.30 33.88
C ALA A 77 3.47 10.27 33.66
N SER A 78 2.95 10.94 32.65
CA SER A 78 1.54 10.90 32.23
C SER A 78 1.27 9.83 31.18
N GLY A 79 2.30 9.12 30.72
CA GLY A 79 2.22 8.05 29.70
C GLY A 79 2.33 8.55 28.27
N VAL A 80 2.51 9.85 28.03
CA VAL A 80 2.67 10.39 26.66
C VAL A 80 3.98 9.92 26.07
N ILE A 81 3.92 9.35 24.85
CA ILE A 81 5.10 8.97 24.08
C ILE A 81 5.84 10.22 23.57
N HIS A 82 7.15 10.23 23.71
CA HIS A 82 8.03 11.23 23.10
C HIS A 82 8.87 10.56 22.00
N SER A 83 9.34 11.34 21.05
CA SER A 83 10.36 10.88 20.11
C SER A 83 11.73 10.82 20.80
N ASN A 84 12.64 9.99 20.29
CA ASN A 84 14.01 9.90 20.82
C ASN A 84 14.91 11.03 20.26
N GLU A 85 16.20 11.00 20.65
CA GLU A 85 17.18 12.00 20.26
C GLU A 85 17.42 12.14 18.75
N LYS A 86 17.08 11.09 17.96
CA LYS A 86 17.18 11.13 16.49
C LYS A 86 16.09 12.03 15.88
N PHE A 87 14.99 12.25 16.60
CA PHE A 87 13.83 13.02 16.17
C PHE A 87 13.46 14.08 17.24
N PRO A 88 14.26 15.16 17.39
CA PRO A 88 14.13 16.08 18.50
C PRO A 88 12.80 16.86 18.53
N ASP A 89 12.15 17.02 17.39
CA ASP A 89 10.85 17.68 17.28
C ASP A 89 10.02 17.08 16.13
N MET A 90 9.18 16.10 16.47
CA MET A 90 8.34 15.38 15.50
C MET A 90 7.31 16.32 14.82
N LYS A 91 6.80 17.29 15.56
CA LYS A 91 5.86 18.28 15.00
C LYS A 91 6.53 19.17 13.95
N ALA A 92 7.72 19.68 14.25
CA ALA A 92 8.48 20.48 13.28
C ALA A 92 8.91 19.68 12.06
N LEU A 93 9.17 18.37 12.21
CA LEU A 93 9.43 17.47 11.10
C LEU A 93 8.18 17.29 10.23
N ALA A 94 7.02 17.06 10.85
CA ALA A 94 5.75 16.93 10.12
C ALA A 94 5.42 18.22 9.36
N ASP A 95 5.58 19.39 9.99
CA ASP A 95 5.36 20.69 9.35
C ASP A 95 6.31 20.92 8.16
N TYR A 96 7.56 20.45 8.27
CA TYR A 96 8.51 20.50 7.17
C TYR A 96 8.06 19.64 5.97
N VAL A 97 7.68 18.38 6.21
CA VAL A 97 7.18 17.48 5.18
C VAL A 97 5.92 18.06 4.52
N HIS A 98 4.99 18.58 5.31
CA HIS A 98 3.80 19.27 4.81
C HIS A 98 4.12 20.51 3.97
N SER A 99 5.17 21.28 4.34
CA SER A 99 5.60 22.46 3.55
C SER A 99 6.05 22.11 2.14
N LYS A 100 6.44 20.84 1.88
CA LYS A 100 6.75 20.30 0.55
C LYS A 100 5.50 19.83 -0.20
N GLY A 101 4.30 19.91 0.42
CA GLY A 101 3.06 19.36 -0.08
C GLY A 101 3.06 17.82 -0.08
N LEU A 102 3.78 17.24 0.86
CA LEU A 102 3.84 15.81 1.14
C LEU A 102 3.09 15.49 2.44
N LYS A 103 2.94 14.22 2.77
CA LYS A 103 2.33 13.68 3.96
C LYS A 103 3.35 12.86 4.74
N ILE A 104 3.23 12.83 6.06
CA ILE A 104 4.15 12.07 6.91
C ILE A 104 3.45 10.91 7.59
N GLY A 105 4.11 9.74 7.56
CA GLY A 105 3.68 8.57 8.31
C GLY A 105 4.59 8.24 9.47
N ILE A 106 4.05 7.45 10.39
CA ILE A 106 4.75 6.97 11.59
C ILE A 106 4.48 5.47 11.78
N TYR A 107 5.24 4.84 12.66
CA TYR A 107 5.18 3.43 12.98
C TYR A 107 4.86 3.24 14.48
N SER A 108 4.14 2.17 14.80
CA SER A 108 3.97 1.66 16.17
C SER A 108 3.47 0.20 16.12
N GLY A 109 3.00 -0.34 17.24
CA GLY A 109 2.43 -1.68 17.31
C GLY A 109 1.55 -1.88 18.54
N PRO A 110 0.72 -2.95 18.56
CA PRO A 110 -0.19 -3.26 19.68
C PRO A 110 0.53 -3.82 20.91
N GLY A 111 1.81 -4.18 20.80
CA GLY A 111 2.59 -4.77 21.88
C GLY A 111 3.16 -3.77 22.87
N ASN A 112 3.94 -4.28 23.83
CA ASN A 112 4.73 -3.45 24.74
C ASN A 112 5.88 -2.78 24.01
N LYS A 113 6.39 -3.46 22.97
CA LYS A 113 7.55 -3.03 22.18
C LYS A 113 7.31 -3.22 20.70
N THR A 114 7.96 -2.35 19.94
CA THR A 114 8.11 -2.49 18.49
C THR A 114 8.98 -3.69 18.13
N CYS A 115 9.10 -4.02 16.84
CA CYS A 115 9.99 -5.09 16.38
C CYS A 115 11.47 -4.82 16.71
N ALA A 116 11.89 -3.54 16.68
CA ALA A 116 13.24 -3.13 17.09
C ALA A 116 13.42 -2.93 18.60
N GLY A 117 12.37 -3.18 19.41
CA GLY A 117 12.45 -3.16 20.87
C GLY A 117 12.17 -1.80 21.53
N TYR A 118 11.66 -0.83 20.81
CA TYR A 118 11.26 0.49 21.32
C TYR A 118 9.85 0.43 21.95
N PRO A 119 9.44 1.45 22.74
CA PRO A 119 8.09 1.49 23.32
C PRO A 119 7.00 1.48 22.24
N ALA A 120 6.01 0.60 22.37
CA ALA A 120 4.85 0.54 21.49
C ALA A 120 3.56 0.94 22.24
N SER A 121 2.38 0.72 21.65
CA SER A 121 1.16 1.39 22.09
C SER A 121 0.29 0.63 23.09
N LEU A 122 0.67 -0.59 23.53
CA LEU A 122 -0.16 -1.41 24.42
C LEU A 122 -0.62 -0.63 25.66
N GLY A 123 -1.94 -0.44 25.82
CA GLY A 123 -2.56 0.30 26.92
C GLY A 123 -2.44 1.83 26.81
N HIS A 124 -1.92 2.35 25.69
CA HIS A 124 -1.76 3.77 25.42
C HIS A 124 -2.36 4.22 24.09
N GLU A 125 -3.12 3.36 23.41
CA GLU A 125 -3.59 3.55 22.04
C GLU A 125 -4.32 4.88 21.85
N MET A 126 -5.22 5.23 22.78
CA MET A 126 -5.98 6.49 22.73
C MET A 126 -5.08 7.73 22.88
N GLN A 127 -4.07 7.62 23.73
CA GLN A 127 -3.13 8.71 23.99
C GLN A 127 -2.18 8.88 22.82
N ASP A 128 -1.67 7.76 22.28
CA ASP A 128 -0.74 7.76 21.16
C ASP A 128 -1.42 8.28 19.87
N ALA A 129 -2.62 7.82 19.57
CA ALA A 129 -3.38 8.31 18.41
C ALA A 129 -3.62 9.83 18.48
N LYS A 130 -3.94 10.35 19.69
CA LYS A 130 -4.06 11.79 19.93
C LYS A 130 -2.72 12.51 19.68
N THR A 131 -1.63 12.00 20.24
CA THR A 131 -0.28 12.56 20.07
C THR A 131 0.13 12.59 18.59
N TYR A 132 -0.12 11.51 17.85
CA TYR A 132 0.17 11.44 16.40
C TYR A 132 -0.62 12.49 15.63
N ALA A 133 -1.92 12.64 15.93
CA ALA A 133 -2.75 13.66 15.29
C ALA A 133 -2.28 15.09 15.63
N GLU A 134 -1.86 15.36 16.86
CA GLU A 134 -1.30 16.65 17.31
C GLU A 134 0.04 16.96 16.64
N TRP A 135 0.87 15.95 16.38
CA TRP A 135 2.11 16.12 15.60
C TRP A 135 1.83 16.36 14.11
N GLY A 136 0.63 16.02 13.64
CA GLY A 136 0.26 16.18 12.25
C GLY A 136 0.53 14.95 11.40
N ILE A 137 0.58 13.76 11.98
CA ILE A 137 0.78 12.50 11.27
C ILE A 137 -0.43 12.20 10.38
N ASP A 138 -0.17 11.67 9.19
CA ASP A 138 -1.16 11.34 8.15
C ASP A 138 -1.30 9.83 7.88
N TYR A 139 -0.38 9.01 8.42
CA TYR A 139 -0.33 7.56 8.16
C TYR A 139 0.27 6.84 9.37
N LEU A 140 -0.33 5.74 9.80
CA LEU A 140 0.19 4.85 10.84
C LEU A 140 0.39 3.44 10.30
N LYS A 141 1.62 2.93 10.29
CA LYS A 141 1.92 1.49 10.17
C LYS A 141 1.89 0.88 11.57
N TYR A 142 1.03 -0.11 11.77
CA TYR A 142 0.79 -0.72 13.08
C TYR A 142 1.13 -2.21 13.04
N ASP A 143 2.27 -2.57 13.63
CA ASP A 143 2.95 -3.85 13.42
C ASP A 143 2.84 -4.78 14.64
N LEU A 144 2.59 -6.06 14.40
CA LEU A 144 2.20 -7.03 15.43
C LEU A 144 3.33 -7.36 16.43
N CYS A 145 4.55 -7.51 15.98
CA CYS A 145 5.81 -7.64 16.75
C CYS A 145 5.71 -8.35 18.11
N SER A 146 6.01 -7.61 19.20
CA SER A 146 6.05 -8.18 20.56
C SER A 146 4.67 -8.54 21.11
N PHE A 147 3.59 -8.17 20.44
CA PHE A 147 2.25 -8.56 20.87
C PHE A 147 2.06 -10.08 20.89
N ILE A 148 2.72 -10.79 19.97
CA ILE A 148 2.67 -12.25 19.90
C ILE A 148 3.19 -12.88 21.20
N PRO A 149 4.49 -12.75 21.56
CA PRO A 149 5.01 -13.39 22.77
C PRO A 149 4.52 -12.74 24.07
N ASP A 150 4.23 -11.43 24.05
CA ASP A 150 3.91 -10.71 25.27
C ASP A 150 2.44 -10.79 25.69
N VAL A 151 1.53 -10.92 24.73
CA VAL A 151 0.10 -10.92 24.97
C VAL A 151 -0.54 -12.24 24.52
N MET A 152 -0.43 -12.57 23.22
CA MET A 152 -1.14 -13.72 22.65
C MET A 152 -0.71 -15.03 23.29
N GLU A 153 0.57 -15.32 23.32
CA GLU A 153 1.11 -16.58 23.88
C GLU A 153 1.00 -16.67 25.41
N LYS A 154 1.14 -15.52 26.11
CA LYS A 154 1.02 -15.50 27.57
C LYS A 154 -0.43 -15.64 28.06
N GLN A 155 -1.39 -14.98 27.38
CA GLN A 155 -2.79 -14.99 27.80
C GLN A 155 -3.56 -16.20 27.28
N SER A 156 -3.17 -16.74 26.15
CA SER A 156 -3.87 -17.85 25.50
C SER A 156 -2.88 -18.88 24.93
N PRO A 157 -2.05 -19.53 25.79
CA PRO A 157 -1.11 -20.52 25.33
C PRO A 157 -1.85 -21.69 24.66
N ASN A 158 -1.42 -22.06 23.43
CA ASN A 158 -1.98 -23.15 22.64
C ASN A 158 -3.45 -22.99 22.20
N ASP A 159 -4.06 -21.83 22.40
CA ASP A 159 -5.41 -21.51 21.90
C ASP A 159 -5.32 -20.49 20.75
N ARG A 160 -5.22 -20.99 19.52
CA ARG A 160 -5.09 -20.16 18.33
C ARG A 160 -6.29 -19.23 18.13
N ALA A 161 -7.51 -19.69 18.38
CA ALA A 161 -8.72 -18.88 18.22
C ALA A 161 -8.75 -17.70 19.21
N ALA A 162 -8.38 -17.97 20.48
CA ALA A 162 -8.28 -16.91 21.49
C ALA A 162 -7.12 -15.93 21.15
N GLN A 163 -6.00 -16.43 20.65
CA GLN A 163 -4.89 -15.57 20.20
C GLN A 163 -5.30 -14.65 19.05
N MET A 164 -6.02 -15.17 18.05
CA MET A 164 -6.50 -14.37 16.93
C MET A 164 -7.50 -13.30 17.39
N LYS A 165 -8.38 -13.65 18.34
CA LYS A 165 -9.29 -12.67 18.94
C LYS A 165 -8.54 -11.55 19.66
N LEU A 166 -7.50 -11.87 20.45
CA LEU A 166 -6.67 -10.85 21.11
C LEU A 166 -6.02 -9.91 20.11
N MET A 167 -5.49 -10.46 19.02
CA MET A 167 -4.90 -9.68 17.93
C MET A 167 -5.93 -8.75 17.30
N THR A 168 -7.08 -9.26 16.87
CA THR A 168 -8.12 -8.46 16.24
C THR A 168 -8.62 -7.36 17.18
N ASP A 169 -8.87 -7.67 18.47
CA ASP A 169 -9.29 -6.69 19.48
C ASP A 169 -8.27 -5.54 19.64
N ALA A 170 -6.96 -5.84 19.56
CA ALA A 170 -5.91 -4.82 19.65
C ALA A 170 -5.93 -3.87 18.45
N TYR A 171 -6.11 -4.39 17.23
CA TYR A 171 -6.26 -3.56 16.03
C TYR A 171 -7.56 -2.74 16.06
N VAL A 172 -8.68 -3.31 16.55
CA VAL A 172 -9.95 -2.57 16.80
C VAL A 172 -9.72 -1.41 17.74
N THR A 173 -8.95 -1.62 18.82
CA THR A 173 -8.66 -0.58 19.83
C THR A 173 -7.94 0.61 19.20
N MET A 174 -6.88 0.37 18.43
CA MET A 174 -6.16 1.44 17.73
C MET A 174 -7.04 2.08 16.64
N GLY A 175 -7.80 1.31 15.87
CA GLY A 175 -8.73 1.86 14.85
C GLY A 175 -9.74 2.84 15.47
N LYS A 176 -10.30 2.48 16.64
CA LYS A 176 -11.17 3.39 17.39
C LYS A 176 -10.41 4.64 17.86
N ALA A 177 -9.21 4.49 18.39
CA ALA A 177 -8.39 5.60 18.86
C ALA A 177 -8.08 6.60 17.73
N LEU A 178 -7.73 6.12 16.55
CA LEU A 178 -7.49 6.95 15.36
C LEU A 178 -8.75 7.68 14.90
N LYS A 179 -9.90 7.00 14.94
CA LYS A 179 -11.19 7.63 14.63
C LYS A 179 -11.52 8.76 15.58
N ASP A 180 -11.35 8.54 16.89
CA ASP A 180 -11.62 9.55 17.93
C ASP A 180 -10.64 10.75 17.81
N ALA A 181 -9.34 10.49 17.55
CA ALA A 181 -8.34 11.51 17.29
C ALA A 181 -8.66 12.33 16.03
N THR A 182 -9.09 11.67 14.95
CA THR A 182 -9.54 12.31 13.72
C THR A 182 -10.76 13.20 13.97
N ALA A 183 -11.74 12.75 14.74
CA ALA A 183 -12.92 13.54 15.09
C ALA A 183 -12.56 14.80 15.88
N ALA A 184 -11.55 14.71 16.75
CA ALA A 184 -11.09 15.81 17.58
C ALA A 184 -10.24 16.85 16.81
N THR A 185 -9.47 16.44 15.81
CA THR A 185 -8.50 17.30 15.11
C THR A 185 -8.90 17.66 13.68
N GLY A 186 -9.85 16.96 13.09
CA GLY A 186 -10.21 17.05 11.67
C GLY A 186 -9.16 16.44 10.73
N ARG A 187 -8.10 15.77 11.26
CA ARG A 187 -7.03 15.17 10.48
C ARG A 187 -7.22 13.65 10.40
N PRO A 188 -7.59 13.11 9.23
CA PRO A 188 -7.68 11.68 9.04
C PRO A 188 -6.28 11.07 8.91
N ILE A 189 -6.07 9.92 9.55
CA ILE A 189 -4.83 9.15 9.52
C ILE A 189 -5.11 7.85 8.77
N VAL A 190 -4.33 7.56 7.73
CA VAL A 190 -4.36 6.26 7.05
C VAL A 190 -3.90 5.19 8.03
N TYR A 191 -4.69 4.14 8.18
CA TYR A 191 -4.42 3.03 9.08
C TYR A 191 -3.95 1.80 8.30
N SER A 192 -2.68 1.45 8.44
CA SER A 192 -2.03 0.31 7.80
C SER A 192 -1.74 -0.78 8.83
N LEU A 193 -2.38 -1.93 8.67
CA LEU A 193 -2.24 -3.08 9.55
C LEU A 193 -1.10 -3.98 9.05
N CYS A 194 -0.11 -4.24 9.91
CA CYS A 194 1.02 -5.12 9.60
C CYS A 194 0.99 -6.35 10.51
N GLN A 195 0.16 -7.33 10.15
CA GLN A 195 -0.01 -8.60 10.88
C GLN A 195 0.26 -9.81 10.00
N TYR A 196 0.99 -9.63 8.88
CA TYR A 196 1.56 -10.68 8.03
C TYR A 196 0.53 -11.63 7.40
N GLY A 197 -0.72 -11.18 7.16
CA GLY A 197 -1.80 -12.01 6.61
C GLY A 197 -2.47 -12.93 7.64
N TRP A 198 -2.07 -12.88 8.91
CA TRP A 198 -2.65 -13.74 9.94
C TRP A 198 -4.11 -13.42 10.19
N ASP A 199 -4.92 -14.49 10.25
CA ASP A 199 -6.36 -14.42 10.48
C ASP A 199 -7.14 -13.67 9.39
N ALA A 200 -6.69 -13.78 8.13
CA ALA A 200 -7.35 -13.21 6.96
C ALA A 200 -7.80 -11.75 7.16
N PRO A 201 -6.86 -10.80 7.35
CA PRO A 201 -7.19 -9.40 7.71
C PRO A 201 -8.10 -8.71 6.70
N TRP A 202 -8.09 -9.14 5.45
CA TRP A 202 -8.99 -8.67 4.41
C TRP A 202 -10.48 -8.87 4.74
N GLU A 203 -10.83 -9.82 5.61
CA GLU A 203 -12.21 -10.08 6.01
C GLU A 203 -12.71 -9.13 7.09
N TRP A 204 -11.83 -8.64 7.99
CA TRP A 204 -12.23 -7.86 9.15
C TRP A 204 -11.63 -6.44 9.22
N ALA A 205 -10.43 -6.19 8.67
CA ALA A 205 -9.77 -4.89 8.78
C ALA A 205 -10.57 -3.71 8.22
N PRO A 206 -11.35 -3.84 7.11
CA PRO A 206 -12.21 -2.75 6.63
C PRO A 206 -13.21 -2.26 7.68
N THR A 207 -13.75 -3.18 8.51
CA THR A 207 -14.81 -2.86 9.48
C THR A 207 -14.32 -2.00 10.63
N LEU A 208 -13.03 -2.00 10.91
CA LEU A 208 -12.41 -1.21 11.98
C LEU A 208 -11.70 0.07 11.48
N GLY A 209 -11.86 0.38 10.19
CA GLY A 209 -11.26 1.55 9.57
C GLY A 209 -9.85 1.33 9.02
N GLY A 210 -9.42 0.07 8.87
CA GLY A 210 -8.17 -0.27 8.18
C GLY A 210 -8.22 0.13 6.71
N ASN A 211 -7.20 0.84 6.26
CA ASN A 211 -7.08 1.27 4.87
C ASN A 211 -6.14 0.36 4.07
N LEU A 212 -5.21 -0.28 4.73
CA LEU A 212 -4.29 -1.26 4.17
C LEU A 212 -4.13 -2.39 5.16
N TRP A 213 -3.80 -3.59 4.67
CA TRP A 213 -3.42 -4.71 5.52
C TRP A 213 -2.43 -5.61 4.79
N ARG A 214 -1.32 -5.92 5.45
CA ARG A 214 -0.34 -6.87 4.95
C ARG A 214 -0.99 -8.23 4.73
N THR A 215 -0.78 -8.79 3.57
CA THR A 215 -1.34 -10.09 3.16
C THR A 215 -0.37 -11.23 3.37
N THR A 216 0.92 -10.93 3.48
CA THR A 216 2.02 -11.91 3.56
C THR A 216 3.09 -11.46 4.56
N GLY A 217 4.10 -12.29 4.80
CA GLY A 217 5.34 -11.93 5.48
C GLY A 217 6.12 -10.84 4.72
N ASP A 218 7.29 -10.47 5.28
CA ASP A 218 8.09 -9.38 4.72
C ASP A 218 8.72 -9.74 3.38
N ILE A 219 8.74 -8.75 2.47
CA ILE A 219 9.38 -8.86 1.16
C ILE A 219 10.90 -8.70 1.28
N GLU A 220 11.61 -9.42 0.42
CA GLU A 220 13.05 -9.29 0.25
C GLU A 220 13.39 -8.88 -1.18
N ALA A 221 14.51 -8.14 -1.36
CA ALA A 221 14.99 -7.69 -2.68
C ALA A 221 15.58 -8.84 -3.52
N ARG A 222 14.77 -9.86 -3.79
CA ARG A 222 15.07 -11.03 -4.62
C ARG A 222 13.85 -11.52 -5.36
N TRP A 223 14.03 -12.04 -6.56
CA TRP A 223 12.95 -12.46 -7.45
C TRP A 223 11.97 -13.42 -6.78
N GLN A 224 12.47 -14.48 -6.13
CA GLN A 224 11.60 -15.49 -5.53
C GLN A 224 10.65 -14.90 -4.49
N SER A 225 11.11 -13.95 -3.66
CA SER A 225 10.27 -13.27 -2.69
C SER A 225 9.16 -12.46 -3.36
N ILE A 226 9.51 -11.72 -4.42
CA ILE A 226 8.54 -10.94 -5.21
C ILE A 226 7.49 -11.87 -5.84
N TYR A 227 7.94 -12.97 -6.45
CA TYR A 227 7.07 -13.96 -7.11
C TYR A 227 6.11 -14.62 -6.12
N ASP A 228 6.63 -15.12 -4.99
CA ASP A 228 5.82 -15.80 -3.98
C ASP A 228 4.73 -14.87 -3.45
N ILE A 229 5.11 -13.66 -3.02
CA ILE A 229 4.18 -12.65 -2.49
C ILE A 229 3.14 -12.23 -3.51
N ALA A 230 3.54 -11.97 -4.77
CA ALA A 230 2.60 -11.59 -5.82
C ALA A 230 1.62 -12.73 -6.14
N SER A 231 2.10 -13.98 -6.16
CA SER A 231 1.27 -15.14 -6.43
C SER A 231 0.21 -15.38 -5.35
N GLU A 232 0.55 -15.10 -4.08
CA GLU A 232 -0.37 -15.21 -2.93
C GLU A 232 -1.50 -14.16 -2.96
N GLN A 233 -1.38 -13.11 -3.79
CA GLN A 233 -2.47 -12.14 -3.96
C GLN A 233 -3.64 -12.67 -4.80
N SER A 234 -3.45 -13.78 -5.52
CA SER A 234 -4.51 -14.39 -6.32
C SER A 234 -5.62 -14.95 -5.42
N GLY A 235 -6.86 -14.54 -5.66
CA GLY A 235 -8.02 -14.89 -4.82
C GLY A 235 -8.40 -13.83 -3.79
N LEU A 236 -7.60 -12.75 -3.65
CA LEU A 236 -7.89 -11.64 -2.75
C LEU A 236 -8.57 -10.44 -3.44
N GLU A 237 -8.90 -10.56 -4.73
CA GLU A 237 -9.35 -9.44 -5.57
C GLU A 237 -10.62 -8.77 -5.06
N SER A 238 -11.51 -9.53 -4.42
CA SER A 238 -12.80 -9.03 -3.94
C SER A 238 -12.70 -8.19 -2.67
N TYR A 239 -11.56 -8.21 -1.99
CA TYR A 239 -11.36 -7.52 -0.73
C TYR A 239 -10.74 -6.13 -0.88
N ALA A 240 -10.08 -5.85 -2.01
CA ALA A 240 -9.52 -4.54 -2.32
C ALA A 240 -10.54 -3.62 -3.00
N GLY A 241 -10.48 -2.33 -2.67
CA GLY A 241 -11.33 -1.30 -3.26
C GLY A 241 -11.04 0.09 -2.72
N PRO A 242 -11.73 1.14 -3.22
CA PRO A 242 -11.52 2.49 -2.76
C PRO A 242 -11.65 2.63 -1.23
N GLY A 243 -10.58 3.12 -0.62
CA GLY A 243 -10.47 3.30 0.83
C GLY A 243 -9.85 2.12 1.58
N HIS A 244 -9.64 0.95 0.95
CA HIS A 244 -9.09 -0.25 1.60
C HIS A 244 -8.42 -1.19 0.60
N TRP A 245 -7.17 -1.60 0.87
CA TRP A 245 -6.29 -2.26 -0.09
C TRP A 245 -5.54 -3.44 0.51
N ASN A 246 -5.41 -4.52 -0.27
CA ASN A 246 -4.44 -5.56 0.01
C ASN A 246 -3.03 -5.01 -0.14
N ASP A 247 -2.17 -5.28 0.82
CA ASP A 247 -0.80 -4.78 0.87
C ASP A 247 0.18 -5.95 0.80
N PRO A 248 0.77 -6.20 -0.37
CA PRO A 248 1.79 -7.24 -0.56
C PRO A 248 3.18 -6.81 -0.09
N ASP A 249 3.26 -5.74 0.70
CA ASP A 249 4.49 -5.08 1.15
C ASP A 249 5.11 -4.09 0.16
N MET A 250 6.20 -3.49 0.57
CA MET A 250 6.90 -2.40 -0.09
C MET A 250 7.48 -2.78 -1.45
N LEU A 251 7.82 -1.77 -2.23
CA LEU A 251 8.56 -1.93 -3.48
C LEU A 251 10.06 -2.08 -3.19
N GLU A 252 10.66 -3.14 -3.71
CA GLU A 252 12.09 -3.39 -3.72
C GLU A 252 12.79 -2.89 -5.00
N VAL A 253 12.12 -2.04 -5.76
CA VAL A 253 12.63 -1.48 -7.01
C VAL A 253 13.89 -0.65 -6.77
N GLY A 254 15.00 -1.10 -7.34
CA GLY A 254 16.31 -0.50 -7.18
C GLY A 254 17.12 -1.04 -6.00
N ASN A 255 16.58 -1.95 -5.22
CA ASN A 255 17.24 -2.59 -4.08
C ASN A 255 17.91 -3.93 -4.48
N GLY A 256 18.84 -4.38 -3.67
CA GLY A 256 19.47 -5.69 -3.82
C GLY A 256 20.18 -5.89 -5.14
N LYS A 257 19.97 -7.07 -5.75
CA LYS A 257 20.58 -7.49 -7.02
C LYS A 257 19.53 -7.74 -8.12
N LEU A 258 18.35 -7.16 -7.99
CA LEU A 258 17.31 -7.29 -8.99
C LEU A 258 17.77 -6.76 -10.34
N SER A 259 17.57 -7.52 -11.40
CA SER A 259 17.79 -7.08 -12.78
C SER A 259 16.78 -5.97 -13.13
N MET A 260 17.03 -5.24 -14.22
CA MET A 260 16.08 -4.21 -14.66
C MET A 260 14.76 -4.81 -15.15
N ALA A 261 14.77 -6.06 -15.66
CA ALA A 261 13.55 -6.80 -15.98
C ALA A 261 12.74 -7.08 -14.70
N GLU A 262 13.37 -7.66 -13.68
CA GLU A 262 12.72 -7.95 -12.40
C GLU A 262 12.18 -6.69 -11.72
N ASN A 263 12.91 -5.56 -11.77
CA ASN A 263 12.42 -4.29 -11.25
C ASN A 263 11.17 -3.79 -11.99
N ARG A 264 11.14 -3.88 -13.34
CA ARG A 264 9.96 -3.52 -14.14
C ARG A 264 8.78 -4.43 -13.83
N THR A 265 9.04 -5.74 -13.76
CA THR A 265 8.01 -6.75 -13.47
C THR A 265 7.43 -6.54 -12.08
N HIS A 266 8.26 -6.35 -11.06
CA HIS A 266 7.81 -6.07 -9.69
C HIS A 266 6.89 -4.83 -9.64
N PHE A 267 7.35 -3.70 -10.19
CA PHE A 267 6.55 -2.47 -10.23
C PHE A 267 5.21 -2.63 -10.97
N SER A 268 5.26 -3.30 -12.13
CA SER A 268 4.07 -3.56 -12.93
C SER A 268 3.08 -4.51 -12.24
N TRP A 269 3.61 -5.50 -11.54
CA TRP A 269 2.78 -6.46 -10.82
C TRP A 269 2.05 -5.79 -9.66
N TRP A 270 2.74 -4.98 -8.84
CA TRP A 270 2.10 -4.17 -7.81
C TRP A 270 1.02 -3.25 -8.39
N ALA A 271 1.30 -2.62 -9.53
CA ALA A 271 0.31 -1.81 -10.22
C ALA A 271 -0.90 -2.64 -10.69
N MET A 272 -0.71 -3.86 -11.20
CA MET A 272 -1.81 -4.76 -11.55
C MET A 272 -2.62 -5.18 -10.32
N LEU A 273 -1.98 -5.32 -9.17
CA LEU A 273 -2.61 -5.70 -7.91
C LEU A 273 -3.38 -4.55 -7.22
N ALA A 274 -3.32 -3.31 -7.73
CA ALA A 274 -3.80 -2.14 -6.99
C ALA A 274 -3.19 -2.05 -5.59
N ALA A 275 -1.92 -2.38 -5.48
CA ALA A 275 -1.18 -2.43 -4.22
C ALA A 275 -0.63 -1.06 -3.84
N PRO A 276 -0.44 -0.75 -2.55
CA PRO A 276 0.29 0.45 -2.17
C PRO A 276 1.68 0.50 -2.82
N LEU A 277 1.98 1.60 -3.51
CA LEU A 277 3.30 1.81 -4.13
C LEU A 277 4.22 2.54 -3.15
N LEU A 278 4.72 1.82 -2.14
CA LEU A 278 5.62 2.34 -1.12
C LEU A 278 7.06 1.95 -1.45
N ALA A 279 7.83 2.88 -2.03
CA ALA A 279 9.25 2.69 -2.32
C ALA A 279 10.09 2.64 -1.02
N GLY A 280 11.24 1.96 -1.05
CA GLY A 280 12.15 1.86 0.09
C GLY A 280 13.62 1.98 -0.33
N ASN A 281 13.90 2.50 -1.53
CA ASN A 281 15.23 2.58 -2.10
C ASN A 281 16.02 3.80 -1.62
N ASP A 282 17.32 3.81 -1.94
CA ASP A 282 18.25 4.94 -1.74
C ASP A 282 17.86 6.09 -2.67
N LEU A 283 17.04 7.03 -2.18
CA LEU A 283 16.59 8.18 -2.97
C LEU A 283 17.73 9.10 -3.41
N PRO A 284 18.71 9.48 -2.53
CA PRO A 284 19.83 10.32 -2.92
C PRO A 284 20.70 9.78 -4.05
N ASN A 285 20.86 8.47 -4.13
CA ASN A 285 21.70 7.79 -5.13
C ASN A 285 20.89 6.96 -6.13
N MET A 286 19.60 7.29 -6.29
CA MET A 286 18.71 6.57 -7.19
C MET A 286 19.19 6.67 -8.65
N LYS A 287 19.41 5.51 -9.28
CA LYS A 287 19.84 5.42 -10.68
C LYS A 287 18.73 5.95 -11.62
N PRO A 288 19.10 6.57 -12.76
CA PRO A 288 18.11 7.07 -13.73
C PRO A 288 17.12 6.01 -14.20
N GLU A 289 17.55 4.76 -14.37
CA GLU A 289 16.71 3.65 -14.81
C GLU A 289 15.67 3.25 -13.72
N VAL A 290 16.08 3.26 -12.45
CA VAL A 290 15.19 3.02 -11.30
C VAL A 290 14.16 4.14 -11.20
N LYS A 291 14.60 5.40 -11.32
CA LYS A 291 13.72 6.55 -11.38
C LYS A 291 12.70 6.42 -12.51
N ALA A 292 13.13 6.03 -13.71
CA ALA A 292 12.23 5.86 -14.86
C ALA A 292 11.17 4.80 -14.62
N ILE A 293 11.47 3.73 -13.86
CA ILE A 293 10.49 2.73 -13.45
C ILE A 293 9.52 3.34 -12.45
N LEU A 294 10.01 3.88 -11.34
CA LEU A 294 9.17 4.40 -10.25
C LEU A 294 8.28 5.59 -10.68
N THR A 295 8.66 6.30 -11.74
CA THR A 295 7.89 7.46 -12.25
C THR A 295 7.21 7.20 -13.59
N ASN A 296 7.05 5.94 -14.01
CA ASN A 296 6.30 5.59 -15.21
C ASN A 296 4.81 5.87 -15.02
N LYS A 297 4.34 7.00 -15.55
CA LYS A 297 2.97 7.48 -15.37
C LYS A 297 1.92 6.54 -15.97
N ASP A 298 2.25 5.83 -17.04
CA ASP A 298 1.32 4.90 -17.68
C ASP A 298 1.07 3.66 -16.79
N VAL A 299 2.11 3.14 -16.15
CA VAL A 299 2.00 2.03 -15.18
C VAL A 299 1.32 2.51 -13.90
N ILE A 300 1.68 3.68 -13.38
CA ILE A 300 1.03 4.29 -12.22
C ILE A 300 -0.47 4.50 -12.48
N ALA A 301 -0.86 4.88 -13.70
CA ALA A 301 -2.26 5.04 -14.06
C ALA A 301 -3.06 3.73 -14.04
N ILE A 302 -2.40 2.57 -14.19
CA ILE A 302 -3.03 1.28 -13.92
C ILE A 302 -3.29 1.13 -12.42
N ASP A 303 -2.27 1.38 -11.58
CA ASP A 303 -2.38 1.28 -10.13
C ASP A 303 -3.47 2.19 -9.56
N GLN A 304 -3.43 3.46 -9.93
CA GLN A 304 -4.28 4.53 -9.44
C GLN A 304 -5.66 4.63 -10.12
N ASP A 305 -6.04 3.59 -10.89
CA ASP A 305 -7.34 3.59 -11.58
C ASP A 305 -8.50 3.67 -10.58
N PRO A 306 -9.41 4.67 -10.72
CA PRO A 306 -10.44 4.95 -9.71
C PRO A 306 -11.54 3.88 -9.61
N LEU A 307 -11.60 2.90 -10.53
CA LEU A 307 -12.45 1.72 -10.36
C LEU A 307 -12.02 0.90 -9.13
N GLY A 308 -10.73 0.98 -8.75
CA GLY A 308 -10.18 0.39 -7.54
C GLY A 308 -10.20 -1.14 -7.52
N LYS A 309 -10.40 -1.81 -8.64
CA LYS A 309 -10.39 -3.27 -8.69
C LYS A 309 -8.96 -3.80 -8.77
N GLN A 310 -8.64 -4.77 -7.92
CA GLN A 310 -7.40 -5.52 -8.03
C GLN A 310 -7.42 -6.43 -9.26
N GLY A 311 -6.25 -6.58 -9.91
CA GLY A 311 -6.06 -7.54 -10.98
C GLY A 311 -6.03 -8.98 -10.47
N ARG A 312 -6.30 -9.92 -11.36
CA ARG A 312 -6.30 -11.34 -11.06
C ARG A 312 -5.43 -12.13 -12.03
N ARG A 313 -4.90 -13.25 -11.59
CA ARG A 313 -4.26 -14.21 -12.46
C ARG A 313 -5.33 -14.92 -13.30
N ALA A 314 -5.31 -14.69 -14.62
CA ALA A 314 -6.26 -15.28 -15.53
C ALA A 314 -5.91 -16.75 -15.84
N TYR A 315 -4.63 -17.02 -16.09
CA TYR A 315 -4.11 -18.38 -16.27
C TYR A 315 -2.57 -18.40 -16.18
N SER A 316 -2.01 -19.60 -16.03
CA SER A 316 -0.58 -19.90 -16.06
C SER A 316 -0.34 -21.19 -16.84
N ASP A 317 0.85 -21.31 -17.46
CA ASP A 317 1.36 -22.58 -18.00
C ASP A 317 2.53 -23.15 -17.18
N GLY A 318 2.85 -22.50 -16.06
CA GLY A 318 3.96 -22.84 -15.15
C GLY A 318 5.23 -22.02 -15.38
N GLU A 319 5.44 -21.47 -16.58
CA GLU A 319 6.59 -20.61 -16.90
C GLU A 319 6.17 -19.18 -17.22
N VAL A 320 4.94 -19.00 -17.70
CA VAL A 320 4.35 -17.70 -17.98
C VAL A 320 3.02 -17.55 -17.25
N GLU A 321 2.83 -16.42 -16.60
CA GLU A 321 1.56 -16.04 -16.01
C GLU A 321 0.91 -14.91 -16.78
N VAL A 322 -0.41 -15.00 -16.98
CA VAL A 322 -1.22 -13.94 -17.56
C VAL A 322 -2.15 -13.39 -16.51
N TRP A 323 -1.98 -12.09 -16.24
CA TRP A 323 -2.78 -11.32 -15.31
C TRP A 323 -3.65 -10.32 -16.05
N THR A 324 -4.83 -10.06 -15.53
CA THR A 324 -5.79 -9.12 -16.11
C THR A 324 -6.35 -8.20 -15.04
N ARG A 325 -6.63 -6.96 -15.42
CA ARG A 325 -7.26 -5.97 -14.55
C ARG A 325 -8.30 -5.18 -15.31
N GLN A 326 -9.52 -5.08 -14.77
CA GLN A 326 -10.56 -4.18 -15.27
C GLN A 326 -10.25 -2.77 -14.79
N LEU A 327 -10.41 -1.80 -15.67
CA LEU A 327 -10.15 -0.39 -15.42
C LEU A 327 -11.44 0.42 -15.66
N GLN A 328 -11.44 1.67 -15.18
CA GLN A 328 -12.56 2.57 -15.35
C GLN A 328 -12.90 2.78 -16.84
N GLY A 329 -14.18 3.00 -17.15
CA GLY A 329 -14.65 3.26 -18.51
C GLY A 329 -14.65 2.05 -19.44
N GLY A 330 -14.45 0.83 -18.90
CA GLY A 330 -14.39 -0.40 -19.70
C GLY A 330 -12.99 -0.68 -20.29
N ALA A 331 -11.99 0.11 -19.91
CA ALA A 331 -10.60 -0.18 -20.25
C ALA A 331 -10.10 -1.45 -19.53
N PHE A 332 -9.04 -2.06 -20.05
CA PHE A 332 -8.56 -3.33 -19.59
C PHE A 332 -7.03 -3.39 -19.66
N ALA A 333 -6.40 -3.95 -18.65
CA ALA A 333 -4.97 -4.19 -18.65
C ALA A 333 -4.67 -5.70 -18.71
N ILE A 334 -3.66 -6.06 -19.48
CA ILE A 334 -3.12 -7.42 -19.61
C ILE A 334 -1.64 -7.36 -19.30
N ALA A 335 -1.19 -8.19 -18.36
CA ALA A 335 0.21 -8.43 -18.08
C ALA A 335 0.53 -9.88 -18.42
N VAL A 336 1.55 -10.08 -19.25
CA VAL A 336 2.16 -11.39 -19.54
C VAL A 336 3.53 -11.40 -18.91
N ILE A 337 3.78 -12.32 -18.00
CA ILE A 337 4.96 -12.33 -17.14
C ILE A 337 5.70 -13.64 -17.30
N ASN A 338 6.99 -13.59 -17.67
CA ASN A 338 7.85 -14.76 -17.63
C ASN A 338 8.31 -15.02 -16.18
N VAL A 339 7.78 -16.06 -15.57
CA VAL A 339 8.11 -16.49 -14.19
C VAL A 339 9.04 -17.71 -14.17
N GLY A 340 9.43 -18.22 -15.34
CA GLY A 340 10.26 -19.41 -15.49
C GLY A 340 11.66 -19.24 -14.92
N SER A 341 12.26 -20.34 -14.50
CA SER A 341 13.60 -20.39 -13.91
C SER A 341 14.74 -20.42 -14.90
N ASP A 342 14.47 -20.62 -16.19
CA ASP A 342 15.50 -20.68 -17.22
C ASP A 342 15.99 -19.28 -17.60
N ARG A 343 17.26 -19.01 -17.27
CA ARG A 343 17.92 -17.73 -17.53
C ARG A 343 18.22 -17.47 -19.01
N TYR A 344 18.10 -18.50 -19.84
CA TYR A 344 18.52 -18.46 -21.26
C TYR A 344 17.35 -18.54 -22.23
N SER A 345 16.13 -18.74 -21.76
CA SER A 345 14.99 -18.84 -22.64
C SER A 345 14.30 -17.52 -22.88
N THR A 346 14.25 -17.08 -24.13
CA THR A 346 13.16 -16.25 -24.62
C THR A 346 12.02 -17.21 -24.91
N HIS A 347 10.93 -17.12 -24.16
CA HIS A 347 9.75 -17.94 -24.44
C HIS A 347 8.84 -17.18 -25.41
N PRO A 348 8.64 -17.67 -26.65
CA PRO A 348 7.51 -17.21 -27.45
C PRO A 348 6.24 -17.77 -26.81
N PHE A 349 5.61 -16.94 -25.97
CA PHE A 349 4.34 -17.29 -25.36
C PHE A 349 3.19 -16.89 -26.27
N HIS A 350 2.28 -17.79 -26.56
CA HIS A 350 1.13 -17.52 -27.40
C HIS A 350 -0.07 -17.07 -26.55
N LEU A 351 -0.36 -15.77 -26.56
CA LEU A 351 -1.45 -15.19 -25.79
C LEU A 351 -2.80 -15.66 -26.31
N ASN A 352 -3.61 -16.26 -25.44
CA ASN A 352 -4.95 -16.70 -25.75
C ASN A 352 -5.99 -15.68 -25.27
N LEU A 353 -6.46 -14.84 -26.20
CA LEU A 353 -7.44 -13.79 -25.91
C LEU A 353 -8.81 -14.34 -25.51
N HIS A 354 -9.22 -15.49 -26.06
CA HIS A 354 -10.50 -16.10 -25.71
C HIS A 354 -10.56 -16.53 -24.25
N ARG A 355 -9.43 -16.99 -23.67
CA ARG A 355 -9.35 -17.28 -22.23
C ARG A 355 -9.50 -16.03 -21.35
N LEU A 356 -9.29 -14.85 -21.92
CA LEU A 356 -9.49 -13.56 -21.23
C LEU A 356 -10.90 -13.00 -21.45
N GLY A 357 -11.77 -13.71 -22.20
CA GLY A 357 -13.10 -13.24 -22.59
C GLY A 357 -13.07 -12.18 -23.69
N LEU A 358 -11.96 -12.07 -24.42
CA LEU A 358 -11.78 -11.11 -25.51
C LEU A 358 -11.97 -11.79 -26.84
N SER A 359 -12.61 -11.12 -27.79
CA SER A 359 -12.83 -11.63 -29.16
C SER A 359 -12.23 -10.70 -30.21
N GLY A 360 -11.72 -11.29 -31.30
CA GLY A 360 -11.04 -10.52 -32.34
C GLY A 360 -9.71 -9.91 -31.89
N SER A 361 -9.09 -9.14 -32.76
CA SER A 361 -7.88 -8.41 -32.46
C SER A 361 -8.16 -7.22 -31.53
N GLN A 362 -7.28 -7.01 -30.55
CA GLN A 362 -7.33 -5.90 -29.61
C GLN A 362 -6.21 -4.91 -29.90
N THR A 363 -6.51 -3.63 -29.92
CA THR A 363 -5.48 -2.58 -30.02
C THR A 363 -5.25 -1.97 -28.65
N GLY A 364 -4.00 -1.91 -28.22
CA GLY A 364 -3.59 -1.37 -26.93
C GLY A 364 -2.28 -0.62 -26.99
N LYS A 365 -1.87 -0.10 -25.86
CA LYS A 365 -0.57 0.56 -25.65
C LYS A 365 0.30 -0.30 -24.75
N ASP A 366 1.47 -0.69 -25.23
CA ASP A 366 2.52 -1.24 -24.39
C ASP A 366 3.05 -0.13 -23.46
N LEU A 367 2.94 -0.32 -22.15
CA LEU A 367 3.19 0.73 -21.17
C LEU A 367 4.68 0.95 -20.87
N TRP A 368 5.55 0.04 -21.31
CA TRP A 368 6.99 0.17 -21.16
C TRP A 368 7.66 0.78 -22.40
N THR A 369 7.17 0.47 -23.57
CA THR A 369 7.73 1.03 -24.83
C THR A 369 6.96 2.26 -25.30
N GLY A 370 5.75 2.47 -24.82
CA GLY A 370 4.84 3.54 -25.27
C GLY A 370 4.24 3.28 -26.65
N LYS A 371 4.52 2.14 -27.27
CA LYS A 371 4.07 1.81 -28.63
C LYS A 371 2.63 1.29 -28.63
N THR A 372 1.91 1.63 -29.70
CA THR A 372 0.65 0.95 -30.02
C THR A 372 0.96 -0.46 -30.49
N VAL A 373 0.24 -1.43 -29.95
CA VAL A 373 0.35 -2.85 -30.29
C VAL A 373 -1.01 -3.40 -30.66
N THR A 374 -1.03 -4.38 -31.57
CA THR A 374 -2.22 -5.16 -31.87
C THR A 374 -2.01 -6.55 -31.31
N LEU A 375 -2.92 -6.99 -30.46
CA LEU A 375 -2.92 -8.33 -29.91
C LEU A 375 -3.88 -9.18 -30.75
N THR A 376 -3.38 -10.28 -31.28
CA THR A 376 -4.16 -11.24 -32.03
C THR A 376 -4.08 -12.61 -31.33
N ASP A 377 -5.18 -13.35 -31.29
CA ASP A 377 -5.21 -14.64 -30.64
C ASP A 377 -4.16 -15.59 -31.21
N GLY A 378 -3.35 -16.17 -30.33
CA GLY A 378 -2.29 -17.10 -30.73
C GLY A 378 -1.01 -16.43 -31.29
N GLU A 379 -0.91 -15.10 -31.39
CA GLU A 379 0.35 -14.48 -31.76
C GLU A 379 1.39 -14.55 -30.62
N PRO A 380 2.69 -14.71 -30.95
CA PRO A 380 3.72 -14.85 -29.94
C PRO A 380 4.03 -13.53 -29.24
N VAL A 381 4.17 -13.60 -27.92
CA VAL A 381 4.75 -12.55 -27.07
C VAL A 381 6.14 -13.03 -26.66
N GLU A 382 7.18 -12.31 -27.06
CA GLU A 382 8.55 -12.61 -26.65
C GLU A 382 8.87 -11.94 -25.31
N LEU A 383 9.33 -12.72 -24.35
CA LEU A 383 9.68 -12.26 -23.01
C LEU A 383 11.06 -12.78 -22.63
N ASN A 384 11.93 -11.87 -22.21
CA ASN A 384 13.16 -12.26 -21.54
C ASN A 384 12.86 -12.87 -20.16
N HIS A 385 13.88 -13.46 -19.56
CA HIS A 385 13.79 -14.01 -18.21
C HIS A 385 13.31 -12.96 -17.21
N HIS A 386 12.25 -13.27 -16.47
CA HIS A 386 11.60 -12.43 -15.48
C HIS A 386 11.09 -11.07 -16.00
N ASP A 387 10.93 -10.93 -17.33
CA ASP A 387 10.40 -9.71 -17.94
C ASP A 387 8.87 -9.75 -18.05
N ILE A 388 8.28 -8.61 -18.34
CA ILE A 388 6.85 -8.40 -18.44
C ILE A 388 6.49 -7.67 -19.73
N PHE A 389 5.41 -8.11 -20.34
CA PHE A 389 4.69 -7.37 -21.38
C PHE A 389 3.39 -6.86 -20.78
N LEU A 390 3.27 -5.53 -20.61
CA LEU A 390 2.13 -4.89 -19.98
C LEU A 390 1.42 -3.98 -20.96
N VAL A 391 0.18 -4.32 -21.30
CA VAL A 391 -0.64 -3.61 -22.28
C VAL A 391 -1.90 -3.06 -21.64
N ARG A 392 -2.23 -1.81 -21.94
CA ARG A 392 -3.54 -1.20 -21.67
C ARG A 392 -4.35 -1.14 -22.95
N ILE A 393 -5.60 -1.58 -22.89
CA ILE A 393 -6.62 -1.52 -23.94
C ILE A 393 -7.71 -0.55 -23.48
N ASP A 394 -7.84 0.60 -24.14
CA ASP A 394 -8.83 1.60 -23.71
C ASP A 394 -10.25 1.25 -24.22
N HIS A 395 -10.36 0.55 -25.34
CA HIS A 395 -11.64 0.13 -25.92
C HIS A 395 -11.56 -1.34 -26.30
N VAL A 396 -12.13 -2.19 -25.45
CA VAL A 396 -12.20 -3.62 -25.71
C VAL A 396 -13.19 -3.87 -26.85
N SER A 397 -12.74 -4.58 -27.90
CA SER A 397 -13.60 -5.09 -28.96
C SER A 397 -14.11 -6.47 -28.54
N GLY A 398 -15.45 -6.65 -28.48
CA GLY A 398 -16.11 -7.88 -28.09
C GLY A 398 -16.58 -7.92 -26.63
N THR A 399 -17.30 -8.98 -26.28
CA THR A 399 -17.90 -9.11 -24.94
C THR A 399 -16.82 -9.56 -23.96
N VAL A 400 -16.51 -8.73 -22.96
CA VAL A 400 -15.78 -9.18 -21.78
C VAL A 400 -16.72 -10.06 -20.98
N GLN A 401 -16.55 -11.37 -21.02
CA GLN A 401 -17.19 -12.23 -20.03
C GLN A 401 -16.51 -11.92 -18.68
N THR A 402 -17.23 -11.20 -17.81
CA THR A 402 -16.88 -11.19 -16.41
C THR A 402 -17.02 -12.62 -15.92
N ALA A 403 -15.91 -13.26 -15.59
CA ALA A 403 -15.92 -14.51 -14.86
C ALA A 403 -16.37 -14.22 -13.43
N GLY A 404 -17.62 -14.00 -13.25
CA GLY A 404 -18.35 -13.97 -12.02
C GLY A 404 -19.48 -14.94 -12.18
N GLU A 405 -19.65 -15.82 -11.18
CA GLU A 405 -20.70 -16.84 -11.09
C GLU A 405 -20.47 -18.13 -11.90
N ALA A 406 -19.39 -18.85 -11.56
CA ALA A 406 -19.44 -20.28 -11.53
C ALA A 406 -19.63 -20.70 -10.06
N GLN A 407 -20.82 -21.23 -9.78
CA GLN A 407 -21.26 -21.83 -8.52
C GLN A 407 -20.33 -22.96 -8.06
#